data_5dab0bf14600dd102e4bb9cc9b3169d9
#
_entry.id   5dab0bf14600dd102e4bb9cc9b3169d9
#
_cell.length_a   1.000
_cell.length_b   1.000
_cell.length_c   1.000
_cell.angle_alpha   90.00
_cell.angle_beta   90.00
_cell.angle_gamma   90.00
#
_symmetry.space_group_name_H-M   'P 1'
#
loop_
_entity.id
_entity.type
_entity.pdbx_description
1 polymer ?
#
loop_
_entity_poly.entity_id
_entity_poly.type
_entity_poly.pdbx_seq_one_letter_code
_entity_poly.pdbx_strand_id
1 'polypeptide(L)'
;MADTSISGARVARELDALVRVYGKPACIVSDNGTEFTSRAILKWAGDNDVDWHYIDPGRPQQNAFIESFNGSLRDELLNEEWFDSLDDARKKLALWRYDYNQVRPHSSLNNQTPAEARRALEQFEGSAHAALAQTEHQEYKIQTRKLSL
;
A
#
# COMPACT_ATOMS: atom_id res chain seq x y z
N MET A 1 7.78 -1.30 10.21
CA MET A 1 9.03 -0.80 10.84
C MET A 1 8.82 -0.64 12.34
N ALA A 2 9.76 -1.07 13.17
CA ALA A 2 9.77 -0.78 14.61
C ALA A 2 11.00 0.08 14.94
N ASP A 3 10.80 1.15 15.69
CA ASP A 3 11.84 2.06 16.13
C ASP A 3 11.48 2.68 17.47
N THR A 4 12.43 3.24 18.19
CA THR A 4 12.21 3.93 19.48
C THR A 4 11.56 5.30 19.30
N SER A 5 11.64 5.89 18.12
CA SER A 5 10.98 7.15 17.74
C SER A 5 10.74 7.20 16.23
N ILE A 6 9.56 7.65 15.83
CA ILE A 6 9.16 7.78 14.45
C ILE A 6 8.87 9.24 14.16
N SER A 7 9.82 9.93 13.51
CA SER A 7 9.64 11.29 13.02
C SER A 7 9.17 11.29 11.56
N GLY A 8 8.59 12.38 11.08
CA GLY A 8 8.20 12.51 9.67
C GLY A 8 9.35 12.29 8.68
N ALA A 9 10.59 12.71 9.02
CA ALA A 9 11.76 12.42 8.20
C ALA A 9 12.10 10.91 8.17
N ARG A 10 11.80 10.19 9.25
CA ARG A 10 11.95 8.73 9.28
C ARG A 10 10.87 8.06 8.42
N VAL A 11 9.63 8.52 8.51
CA VAL A 11 8.53 8.04 7.66
C VAL A 11 8.87 8.26 6.19
N ALA A 12 9.35 9.44 5.80
CA ALA A 12 9.73 9.72 4.42
C ALA A 12 10.78 8.73 3.88
N ARG A 13 11.81 8.38 4.66
CA ARG A 13 12.81 7.37 4.26
C ARG A 13 12.22 5.97 4.08
N GLU A 14 11.24 5.59 4.90
CA GLU A 14 10.55 4.31 4.74
C GLU A 14 9.65 4.31 3.49
N LEU A 15 9.00 5.44 3.19
CA LEU A 15 8.25 5.61 1.94
C LEU A 15 9.15 5.48 0.71
N ASP A 16 10.36 6.08 0.73
CA ASP A 16 11.34 5.89 -0.33
C ASP A 16 11.73 4.42 -0.53
N ALA A 17 11.87 3.67 0.57
CA ALA A 17 12.16 2.24 0.50
C ALA A 17 10.98 1.45 -0.09
N LEU A 18 9.75 1.79 0.30
CA LEU A 18 8.53 1.15 -0.22
C LEU A 18 8.33 1.47 -1.71
N VAL A 19 8.53 2.70 -2.13
CA VAL A 19 8.44 3.10 -3.55
C VAL A 19 9.43 2.35 -4.41
N ARG A 20 10.65 2.10 -3.92
CA ARG A 20 11.65 1.29 -4.65
C ARG A 20 11.22 -0.18 -4.84
N VAL A 21 10.46 -0.73 -3.90
CA VAL A 21 10.02 -2.14 -3.93
C VAL A 21 8.70 -2.32 -4.67
N TYR A 22 7.74 -1.44 -4.43
CA TYR A 22 6.36 -1.60 -4.87
C TYR A 22 5.92 -0.62 -5.97
N GLY A 23 6.78 0.32 -6.34
CA GLY A 23 6.43 1.41 -7.22
C GLY A 23 5.79 2.60 -6.49
N LYS A 24 5.65 3.71 -7.19
CA LYS A 24 5.04 4.96 -6.67
C LYS A 24 3.52 4.80 -6.56
N PRO A 25 2.91 5.06 -5.40
CA PRO A 25 1.47 5.10 -5.27
C PRO A 25 0.89 6.37 -5.92
N ALA A 26 -0.32 6.30 -6.44
CA ALA A 26 -1.03 7.48 -6.94
C ALA A 26 -1.43 8.40 -5.77
N CYS A 27 -1.92 7.82 -4.67
CA CYS A 27 -2.26 8.59 -3.48
C CYS A 27 -1.92 7.83 -2.20
N ILE A 28 -1.76 8.57 -1.10
CA ILE A 28 -1.63 8.05 0.26
C ILE A 28 -2.70 8.71 1.12
N VAL A 29 -3.42 7.93 1.90
CA VAL A 29 -4.39 8.39 2.88
C VAL A 29 -3.82 8.16 4.28
N SER A 30 -3.83 9.17 5.13
CA SER A 30 -3.38 9.06 6.53
C SER A 30 -4.33 9.78 7.48
N ASP A 31 -4.19 9.49 8.77
CA ASP A 31 -4.72 10.36 9.82
C ASP A 31 -3.91 11.68 9.90
N ASN A 32 -4.31 12.54 10.84
CA ASN A 32 -3.67 13.83 11.07
C ASN A 32 -2.55 13.75 12.13
N GLY A 33 -1.88 12.59 12.27
CA GLY A 33 -0.74 12.42 13.15
C GLY A 33 0.38 13.43 12.87
N THR A 34 1.08 13.86 13.90
CA THR A 34 2.13 14.89 13.77
C THR A 34 3.27 14.47 12.86
N GLU A 35 3.57 13.17 12.79
CA GLU A 35 4.53 12.58 11.89
C GLU A 35 4.13 12.73 10.43
N PHE A 36 2.82 12.59 10.11
CA PHE A 36 2.28 12.69 8.75
C PHE A 36 2.01 14.13 8.30
N THR A 37 1.69 15.04 9.22
CA THR A 37 1.49 16.47 8.93
C THR A 37 2.80 17.27 8.92
N SER A 38 3.93 16.60 9.10
CA SER A 38 5.25 17.24 9.14
C SER A 38 5.69 17.81 7.80
N ARG A 39 6.53 18.86 7.83
CA ARG A 39 7.14 19.43 6.62
C ARG A 39 7.90 18.41 5.79
N ALA A 40 8.49 17.38 6.44
CA ALA A 40 9.23 16.33 5.74
C ALA A 40 8.31 15.49 4.85
N ILE A 41 7.11 15.17 5.31
CA ILE A 41 6.11 14.42 4.54
C ILE A 41 5.52 15.27 3.42
N LEU A 42 5.14 16.52 3.69
CA LEU A 42 4.60 17.43 2.67
C LEU A 42 5.63 17.64 1.54
N LYS A 43 6.90 17.83 1.91
CA LYS A 43 7.99 17.93 0.92
C LYS A 43 8.14 16.63 0.13
N TRP A 44 8.16 15.47 0.81
CA TRP A 44 8.30 14.17 0.16
C TRP A 44 7.17 13.91 -0.84
N ALA A 45 5.93 14.20 -0.46
CA ALA A 45 4.76 14.03 -1.33
C ALA A 45 4.86 14.91 -2.59
N GLY A 46 5.26 16.18 -2.44
CA GLY A 46 5.49 17.08 -3.56
C GLY A 46 6.65 16.68 -4.46
N ASP A 47 7.79 16.29 -3.88
CA ASP A 47 9.00 15.87 -4.64
C ASP A 47 8.74 14.58 -5.45
N ASN A 48 7.84 13.72 -4.97
CA ASN A 48 7.49 12.45 -5.61
C ASN A 48 6.20 12.51 -6.43
N ASP A 49 5.51 13.65 -6.48
CA ASP A 49 4.22 13.80 -7.16
C ASP A 49 3.24 12.71 -6.72
N VAL A 50 3.03 12.63 -5.40
CA VAL A 50 2.08 11.71 -4.75
C VAL A 50 1.00 12.52 -4.06
N ASP A 51 -0.26 12.26 -4.39
CA ASP A 51 -1.39 12.87 -3.72
C ASP A 51 -1.46 12.40 -2.27
N TRP A 52 -1.45 13.36 -1.32
CA TRP A 52 -1.56 13.07 0.09
C TRP A 52 -2.88 13.56 0.65
N HIS A 53 -3.72 12.64 1.07
CA HIS A 53 -5.03 12.94 1.64
C HIS A 53 -5.05 12.66 3.15
N TYR A 54 -5.56 13.62 3.90
CA TYR A 54 -5.84 13.43 5.31
C TYR A 54 -7.31 13.05 5.49
N ILE A 55 -7.58 12.12 6.42
CA ILE A 55 -8.95 11.80 6.78
C ILE A 55 -9.62 13.01 7.43
N ASP A 56 -10.93 13.18 7.16
CA ASP A 56 -11.71 14.23 7.78
C ASP A 56 -11.82 14.03 9.29
N PRO A 57 -11.72 15.08 10.11
CA PRO A 57 -11.98 14.99 11.53
C PRO A 57 -13.38 14.38 11.81
N GLY A 58 -13.42 13.35 12.66
CA GLY A 58 -14.67 12.66 13.02
C GLY A 58 -15.19 11.64 12.00
N ARG A 59 -14.39 11.25 10.99
CA ARG A 59 -14.73 10.22 10.01
C ARG A 59 -13.79 9.01 10.07
N PRO A 60 -13.81 8.22 11.15
CA PRO A 60 -12.94 7.07 11.31
C PRO A 60 -13.12 6.02 10.20
N GLN A 61 -14.31 5.93 9.59
CA GLN A 61 -14.56 4.98 8.49
C GLN A 61 -13.61 5.16 7.30
N GLN A 62 -13.06 6.36 7.09
CA GLN A 62 -12.06 6.62 6.04
C GLN A 62 -10.72 5.91 6.33
N ASN A 63 -10.51 5.49 7.58
CA ASN A 63 -9.30 4.78 8.03
C ASN A 63 -9.57 3.34 8.50
N ALA A 64 -10.78 2.81 8.26
CA ALA A 64 -11.23 1.54 8.82
C ALA A 64 -10.31 0.36 8.50
N PHE A 65 -9.69 0.33 7.32
CA PHE A 65 -8.77 -0.75 6.94
C PHE A 65 -7.51 -0.76 7.80
N ILE A 66 -6.89 0.40 8.01
CA ILE A 66 -5.68 0.48 8.84
C ILE A 66 -6.01 0.31 10.33
N GLU A 67 -7.18 0.76 10.78
CA GLU A 67 -7.65 0.53 12.14
C GLU A 67 -7.87 -0.96 12.42
N SER A 68 -8.51 -1.68 11.49
CA SER A 68 -8.68 -3.13 11.58
C SER A 68 -7.34 -3.87 11.61
N PHE A 69 -6.42 -3.49 10.72
CA PHE A 69 -5.05 -4.04 10.71
C PHE A 69 -4.32 -3.78 12.03
N ASN A 70 -4.36 -2.54 12.53
CA ASN A 70 -3.71 -2.16 13.78
C ASN A 70 -4.36 -2.86 14.99
N GLY A 71 -5.68 -3.07 14.96
CA GLY A 71 -6.41 -3.87 15.96
C GLY A 71 -5.86 -5.30 16.01
N SER A 72 -5.85 -6.00 14.88
CA SER A 72 -5.31 -7.36 14.79
C SER A 72 -3.84 -7.43 15.24
N LEU A 73 -3.00 -6.49 14.80
CA LEU A 73 -1.60 -6.44 15.22
C LEU A 73 -1.45 -6.28 16.73
N ARG A 74 -2.25 -5.40 17.32
CA ARG A 74 -2.22 -5.16 18.77
C ARG A 74 -2.67 -6.38 19.54
N ASP A 75 -3.81 -6.96 19.16
CA ASP A 75 -4.45 -8.02 19.92
C ASP A 75 -3.69 -9.36 19.77
N GLU A 76 -3.10 -9.62 18.62
CA GLU A 76 -2.46 -10.90 18.33
C GLU A 76 -0.94 -10.91 18.58
N LEU A 77 -0.30 -9.75 18.64
CA LEU A 77 1.15 -9.66 18.83
C LEU A 77 1.57 -8.70 19.95
N LEU A 78 1.12 -7.44 19.89
CA LEU A 78 1.71 -6.44 20.80
C LEU A 78 1.27 -6.62 22.25
N ASN A 79 0.08 -7.16 22.50
CA ASN A 79 -0.43 -7.44 23.85
C ASN A 79 0.00 -8.83 24.36
N GLU A 80 0.34 -9.76 23.45
CA GLU A 80 0.65 -11.15 23.80
C GLU A 80 2.14 -11.42 23.94
N GLU A 81 3.00 -10.65 23.26
CA GLU A 81 4.43 -10.91 23.16
C GLU A 81 5.27 -9.96 23.99
N TRP A 82 6.32 -10.51 24.61
CA TRP A 82 7.40 -9.73 25.23
C TRP A 82 8.51 -9.51 24.21
N PHE A 83 9.09 -8.31 24.21
CA PHE A 83 10.17 -7.94 23.30
C PHE A 83 11.45 -7.68 24.09
N ASP A 84 12.44 -8.56 23.94
CA ASP A 84 13.72 -8.46 24.65
C ASP A 84 14.59 -7.32 24.09
N SER A 85 14.36 -6.95 22.84
CA SER A 85 15.10 -5.90 22.16
C SER A 85 14.30 -5.38 20.95
N LEU A 86 14.76 -4.25 20.39
CA LEU A 86 14.21 -3.71 19.15
C LEU A 86 14.41 -4.67 17.97
N ASP A 87 15.49 -5.43 17.95
CA ASP A 87 15.75 -6.44 16.91
C ASP A 87 14.79 -7.63 17.03
N ASP A 88 14.52 -8.09 18.24
CA ASP A 88 13.53 -9.11 18.52
C ASP A 88 12.11 -8.64 18.11
N ALA A 89 11.74 -7.42 18.45
CA ALA A 89 10.48 -6.83 18.02
C ALA A 89 10.36 -6.79 16.50
N ARG A 90 11.44 -6.43 15.79
CA ARG A 90 11.44 -6.42 14.32
C ARG A 90 11.26 -7.80 13.72
N LYS A 91 11.89 -8.83 14.28
CA LYS A 91 11.74 -10.23 13.84
C LYS A 91 10.32 -10.73 14.03
N LYS A 92 9.76 -10.56 15.23
CA LYS A 92 8.38 -10.96 15.54
C LYS A 92 7.36 -10.25 14.67
N LEU A 93 7.51 -8.94 14.48
CA LEU A 93 6.67 -8.16 13.56
C LEU A 93 6.79 -8.63 12.11
N ALA A 94 7.98 -9.02 11.66
CA ALA A 94 8.16 -9.52 10.29
C ALA A 94 7.47 -10.86 10.08
N LEU A 95 7.55 -11.77 11.06
CA LEU A 95 6.86 -13.07 11.03
C LEU A 95 5.34 -12.91 11.05
N TRP A 96 4.81 -12.08 11.96
CA TRP A 96 3.37 -11.80 12.03
C TRP A 96 2.86 -11.19 10.72
N ARG A 97 3.58 -10.20 10.16
CA ARG A 97 3.22 -9.58 8.87
C ARG A 97 3.29 -10.57 7.71
N TYR A 98 4.24 -11.50 7.73
CA TYR A 98 4.31 -12.57 6.73
C TYR A 98 3.06 -13.46 6.81
N ASP A 99 2.73 -13.94 8.00
CA ASP A 99 1.52 -14.73 8.24
C ASP A 99 0.26 -13.98 7.76
N TYR A 100 0.07 -12.75 8.22
CA TYR A 100 -1.08 -11.91 7.87
C TYR A 100 -1.27 -11.74 6.36
N ASN A 101 -0.18 -11.51 5.61
CA ASN A 101 -0.27 -11.20 4.19
C ASN A 101 -0.13 -12.40 3.26
N GLN A 102 0.58 -13.46 3.66
CA GLN A 102 0.96 -14.56 2.78
C GLN A 102 0.28 -15.89 3.11
N VAL A 103 -0.20 -16.05 4.34
CA VAL A 103 -0.70 -17.34 4.83
C VAL A 103 -2.15 -17.26 5.26
N ARG A 104 -2.55 -16.20 5.95
CA ARG A 104 -3.87 -16.05 6.56
C ARG A 104 -4.94 -15.72 5.54
N PRO A 105 -6.04 -16.52 5.44
CA PRO A 105 -7.20 -16.16 4.63
C PRO A 105 -7.98 -15.02 5.28
N HIS A 106 -8.45 -14.07 4.48
CA HIS A 106 -9.27 -12.95 4.94
C HIS A 106 -10.69 -13.03 4.37
N SER A 107 -11.70 -13.01 5.23
CA SER A 107 -13.10 -13.08 4.81
C SER A 107 -13.52 -11.91 3.91
N SER A 108 -12.95 -10.71 4.14
CA SER A 108 -13.16 -9.53 3.31
C SER A 108 -12.55 -9.66 1.89
N LEU A 109 -11.66 -10.62 1.69
CA LEU A 109 -11.01 -10.93 0.40
C LEU A 109 -11.47 -12.30 -0.16
N ASN A 110 -12.70 -12.72 0.13
CA ASN A 110 -13.25 -14.02 -0.28
C ASN A 110 -12.37 -15.20 0.19
N ASN A 111 -11.86 -15.14 1.40
CA ASN A 111 -10.94 -16.12 1.99
C ASN A 111 -9.61 -16.28 1.23
N GLN A 112 -9.23 -15.29 0.43
CA GLN A 112 -7.88 -15.21 -0.12
C GLN A 112 -6.94 -14.52 0.87
N THR A 113 -5.65 -14.80 0.74
CA THR A 113 -4.62 -13.98 1.39
C THR A 113 -4.50 -12.62 0.69
N PRO A 114 -4.06 -11.55 1.36
CA PRO A 114 -3.79 -10.27 0.71
C PRO A 114 -2.85 -10.38 -0.49
N ALA A 115 -1.86 -11.25 -0.41
CA ALA A 115 -0.92 -11.50 -1.51
C ALA A 115 -1.57 -12.17 -2.74
N GLU A 116 -2.51 -13.08 -2.53
CA GLU A 116 -3.29 -13.70 -3.61
C GLU A 116 -4.24 -12.70 -4.26
N ALA A 117 -4.98 -11.94 -3.46
CA ALA A 117 -5.88 -10.90 -3.94
C ALA A 117 -5.14 -9.85 -4.78
N ARG A 118 -3.96 -9.42 -4.31
CA ARG A 118 -3.10 -8.49 -5.04
C ARG A 118 -2.65 -9.07 -6.39
N ARG A 119 -2.16 -10.32 -6.42
CA ARG A 119 -1.73 -10.97 -7.66
C ARG A 119 -2.88 -11.10 -8.68
N ALA A 120 -4.08 -11.42 -8.20
CA ALA A 120 -5.26 -11.49 -9.06
C ALA A 120 -5.59 -10.12 -9.68
N LEU A 121 -5.48 -9.04 -8.92
CA LEU A 121 -5.69 -7.67 -9.40
C LEU A 121 -4.64 -7.28 -10.44
N GLU A 122 -3.36 -7.51 -10.18
CA GLU A 122 -2.25 -7.22 -11.10
C GLU A 122 -2.40 -7.98 -12.43
N GLN A 123 -2.85 -9.23 -12.39
CA GLN A 123 -3.13 -10.03 -13.58
C GLN A 123 -4.31 -9.47 -14.37
N PHE A 124 -5.37 -9.04 -13.69
CA PHE A 124 -6.52 -8.43 -14.34
C PHE A 124 -6.14 -7.11 -15.03
N GLU A 125 -5.40 -6.24 -14.36
CA GLU A 125 -4.91 -4.97 -14.92
C GLU A 125 -4.00 -5.20 -16.13
N GLY A 126 -3.07 -6.15 -16.03
CA GLY A 126 -2.20 -6.54 -17.15
C GLY A 126 -2.99 -7.06 -18.36
N SER A 127 -4.02 -7.85 -18.13
CA SER A 127 -4.90 -8.35 -19.17
C SER A 127 -5.75 -7.25 -19.82
N ALA A 128 -6.24 -6.30 -19.01
CA ALA A 128 -7.01 -5.16 -19.51
C ALA A 128 -6.14 -4.24 -20.41
N HIS A 129 -4.92 -3.94 -19.99
CA HIS A 129 -3.96 -3.16 -20.81
C HIS A 129 -3.61 -3.86 -22.12
N ALA A 130 -3.39 -5.17 -22.09
CA ALA A 130 -3.11 -5.95 -23.29
C ALA A 130 -4.30 -5.94 -24.27
N ALA A 131 -5.54 -6.04 -23.77
CA ALA A 131 -6.75 -5.97 -24.58
C ALA A 131 -6.93 -4.59 -25.24
N LEU A 132 -6.71 -3.50 -24.48
CA LEU A 132 -6.76 -2.13 -25.01
C LEU A 132 -5.72 -1.91 -26.12
N ALA A 133 -4.47 -2.32 -25.90
CA ALA A 133 -3.41 -2.19 -26.91
C ALA A 133 -3.72 -2.97 -28.21
N GLN A 134 -4.38 -4.12 -28.11
CA GLN A 134 -4.83 -4.89 -29.29
C GLN A 134 -5.94 -4.16 -30.05
N THR A 135 -6.86 -3.51 -29.34
CA THR A 135 -7.96 -2.74 -29.95
C THR A 135 -7.42 -1.53 -30.71
N GLU A 136 -6.53 -0.75 -30.11
CA GLU A 136 -5.87 0.41 -30.75
C GLU A 136 -5.08 -0.01 -32.00
N HIS A 137 -4.36 -1.14 -31.92
CA HIS A 137 -3.60 -1.65 -33.08
C HIS A 137 -4.52 -2.10 -34.21
N GLN A 138 -5.70 -2.63 -33.91
CA GLN A 138 -6.69 -3.04 -34.89
C GLN A 138 -7.35 -1.83 -35.54
N GLU A 139 -7.67 -0.79 -34.78
CA GLU A 139 -8.22 0.47 -35.30
C GLU A 139 -7.21 1.18 -36.21
N TYR A 140 -5.94 1.23 -35.85
CA TYR A 140 -4.87 1.77 -36.68
C TYR A 140 -4.75 1.04 -38.03
N LYS A 141 -4.82 -0.30 -38.05
CA LYS A 141 -4.81 -1.10 -39.26
C LYS A 141 -6.03 -0.85 -40.17
N ILE A 142 -7.20 -0.59 -39.61
CA ILE A 142 -8.42 -0.29 -40.36
C ILE A 142 -8.33 1.11 -40.98
N GLN A 143 -7.80 2.10 -40.24
CA GLN A 143 -7.61 3.47 -40.73
C GLN A 143 -6.58 3.53 -41.89
N THR A 144 -5.44 2.84 -41.76
CA THR A 144 -4.42 2.81 -42.81
C THR A 144 -4.91 2.11 -44.09
N ARG A 145 -5.76 1.10 -43.98
CA ARG A 145 -6.39 0.45 -45.13
C ARG A 145 -7.39 1.35 -45.88
N LYS A 146 -8.08 2.25 -45.18
CA LYS A 146 -9.02 3.22 -45.78
C LYS A 146 -8.33 4.37 -46.52
N LEU A 147 -7.10 4.66 -46.19
CA LEU A 147 -6.30 5.72 -46.83
C LEU A 147 -5.50 5.24 -48.07
N SER A 148 -5.53 3.93 -48.35
CA SER A 148 -4.79 3.30 -49.46
C SER A 148 -5.72 2.86 -50.61
N LEU A 149 -6.98 3.31 -50.61
CA LEU A 149 -7.98 3.18 -51.68
C LEU A 149 -8.35 4.56 -52.22
#